data_b75d5b09a6ca605a8d15791f40cd1f5f
#
_entry.id   b75d5b09a6ca605a8d15791f40cd1f5f
#
_cell.length_a   1.000
_cell.length_b   1.000
_cell.length_c   1.000
_cell.angle_alpha   90.00
_cell.angle_beta   90.00
_cell.angle_gamma   90.00
#
_symmetry.space_group_name_H-M   'P 1'
#
loop_
_entity.id
_entity.type
_entity.pdbx_description
1 polymer ?
#
loop_
_entity_poly.entity_id
_entity_poly.type
_entity_poly.pdbx_seq_one_letter_code
_entity_poly.pdbx_strand_id
1 'polypeptide(L)'
;MLIMKTINVVAAVIFKDGKVFATQRGYGEFKDGWEFPGGKVEEGESPEDALRREIREELEVEINVGELLDTIEYDYPTFHLSMKCYACTFAGGSPHLLEHEAAKWLTSTQLGSVDWLPADVTLIPKIAAMIKR
;
A
#
# COMPACT_ATOMS: atom_id res chain seq x y z
N MET A 1 -30.06 -0.38 -13.52
CA MET A 1 -29.22 -0.60 -12.35
C MET A 1 -27.76 -0.40 -12.69
N LEU A 2 -27.08 0.43 -11.92
CA LEU A 2 -25.64 0.64 -12.12
C LEU A 2 -24.88 -0.40 -11.33
N ILE A 3 -23.99 -1.12 -12.01
CA ILE A 3 -23.12 -2.10 -11.38
C ILE A 3 -21.72 -1.48 -11.34
N MET A 4 -21.21 -1.26 -10.12
CA MET A 4 -19.85 -0.77 -9.97
C MET A 4 -18.84 -1.87 -10.25
N LYS A 5 -17.83 -1.55 -11.06
CA LYS A 5 -16.71 -2.44 -11.29
C LYS A 5 -15.91 -2.58 -10.00
N THR A 6 -15.53 -3.80 -9.66
CA THR A 6 -14.62 -4.07 -8.55
C THR A 6 -13.18 -4.13 -9.05
N ILE A 7 -12.31 -3.35 -8.42
CA ILE A 7 -10.88 -3.38 -8.71
C ILE A 7 -10.18 -4.03 -7.53
N ASN A 8 -9.50 -5.14 -7.79
CA ASN A 8 -8.76 -5.88 -6.77
C ASN A 8 -7.31 -5.44 -6.75
N VAL A 9 -6.87 -4.92 -5.61
CA VAL A 9 -5.50 -4.44 -5.43
C VAL A 9 -4.87 -5.06 -4.19
N VAL A 10 -3.56 -4.97 -4.13
CA VAL A 10 -2.75 -5.41 -2.99
C VAL A 10 -1.87 -4.25 -2.54
N ALA A 11 -1.60 -4.18 -1.25
CA ALA A 11 -0.75 -3.15 -0.68
C ALA A 11 0.24 -3.76 0.29
N ALA A 12 1.46 -3.26 0.27
CA ALA A 12 2.53 -3.69 1.16
C ALA A 12 2.68 -2.69 2.31
N VAL A 13 2.40 -3.14 3.52
CA VAL A 13 2.71 -2.38 4.72
C VAL A 13 4.09 -2.85 5.16
N ILE A 14 5.12 -2.10 4.79
CA ILE A 14 6.51 -2.50 4.99
C ILE A 14 7.01 -1.94 6.31
N PHE A 15 7.38 -2.84 7.23
CA PHE A 15 7.84 -2.48 8.56
C PHE A 15 9.35 -2.54 8.67
N LYS A 16 9.92 -1.56 9.35
CA LYS A 16 11.34 -1.56 9.69
C LYS A 16 11.59 -0.62 10.89
N ASP A 17 12.23 -1.13 11.92
CA ASP A 17 12.64 -0.33 13.09
C ASP A 17 11.50 0.50 13.70
N GLY A 18 10.32 -0.10 13.85
CA GLY A 18 9.16 0.57 14.42
C GLY A 18 8.51 1.62 13.53
N LYS A 19 8.79 1.57 12.24
CA LYS A 19 8.24 2.51 11.24
C LYS A 19 7.60 1.75 10.10
N VAL A 20 6.74 2.45 9.35
CA VAL A 20 6.18 1.92 8.11
C VAL A 20 6.55 2.81 6.94
N PHE A 21 6.69 2.18 5.77
CA PHE A 21 7.07 2.86 4.54
C PHE A 21 5.84 3.35 3.79
N ALA A 22 5.79 4.65 3.51
CA ALA A 22 4.70 5.28 2.78
C ALA A 22 5.24 5.96 1.53
N THR A 23 4.46 5.96 0.45
CA THR A 23 4.84 6.56 -0.81
C THR A 23 3.81 7.59 -1.26
N GLN A 24 4.27 8.64 -1.94
CA GLN A 24 3.42 9.68 -2.48
C GLN A 24 3.23 9.45 -3.98
N ARG A 25 1.97 9.37 -4.40
CA ARG A 25 1.64 9.10 -5.80
C ARG A 25 2.09 10.25 -6.70
N GLY A 26 2.83 9.94 -7.75
CA GLY A 26 3.44 10.94 -8.63
C GLY A 26 2.64 11.33 -9.84
N TYR A 27 1.56 10.60 -10.18
CA TYR A 27 0.75 10.88 -11.37
C TYR A 27 -0.64 10.25 -11.24
N GLY A 28 -1.51 10.60 -12.19
CA GLY A 28 -2.84 10.02 -12.29
C GLY A 28 -3.82 10.58 -11.27
N GLU A 29 -4.92 9.84 -11.08
CA GLU A 29 -5.92 10.18 -10.08
C GLU A 29 -5.30 10.15 -8.69
N PHE A 30 -5.69 11.08 -7.85
CA PHE A 30 -5.17 11.24 -6.49
C PHE A 30 -3.66 11.52 -6.43
N LYS A 31 -3.11 12.16 -7.48
CA LYS A 31 -1.73 12.63 -7.46
C LYS A 31 -1.48 13.41 -6.17
N ASP A 32 -0.28 13.26 -5.60
CA ASP A 32 0.16 13.83 -4.34
C ASP A 32 -0.42 13.17 -3.08
N GLY A 33 -1.38 12.25 -3.22
CA GLY A 33 -1.88 11.48 -2.09
C GLY A 33 -0.86 10.42 -1.65
N TRP A 34 -0.90 10.10 -0.36
CA TRP A 34 0.01 9.10 0.22
C TRP A 34 -0.68 7.76 0.34
N GLU A 35 0.08 6.68 0.15
CA GLU A 35 -0.44 5.32 0.14
C GLU A 35 0.64 4.33 0.55
N PHE A 36 0.21 3.12 0.89
CA PHE A 36 1.13 1.99 0.97
C PHE A 36 1.35 1.48 -0.45
N PRO A 37 2.60 1.20 -0.85
CA PRO A 37 2.87 0.80 -2.23
C PRO A 37 2.23 -0.54 -2.58
N GLY A 38 1.85 -0.69 -3.83
CA GLY A 38 1.20 -1.90 -4.34
C GLY A 38 0.53 -1.62 -5.67
N GLY A 39 -0.43 -2.44 -6.04
CA GLY A 39 -1.14 -2.25 -7.30
C GLY A 39 -2.15 -3.34 -7.57
N LYS A 40 -2.57 -3.45 -8.82
CA LYS A 40 -3.64 -4.36 -9.25
C LYS A 40 -3.16 -5.80 -9.30
N VAL A 41 -4.04 -6.71 -8.89
CA VAL A 41 -3.84 -8.15 -9.10
C VAL A 41 -4.23 -8.47 -10.54
N GLU A 42 -3.33 -9.10 -11.28
CA GLU A 42 -3.60 -9.53 -12.64
C GLU A 42 -4.24 -10.92 -12.65
N GLU A 43 -4.95 -11.22 -13.73
CA GLU A 43 -5.60 -12.52 -13.88
C GLU A 43 -4.58 -13.65 -13.77
N GLY A 44 -4.89 -14.64 -12.96
CA GLY A 44 -4.02 -15.80 -12.76
C GLY A 44 -2.95 -15.61 -11.71
N GLU A 45 -2.78 -14.40 -11.15
CA GLU A 45 -1.83 -14.18 -10.06
C GLU A 45 -2.46 -14.41 -8.69
N SER A 46 -1.67 -14.95 -7.75
CA SER A 46 -2.04 -14.87 -6.35
C SER A 46 -1.84 -13.44 -5.86
N PRO A 47 -2.56 -13.00 -4.81
CA PRO A 47 -2.34 -11.68 -4.23
C PRO A 47 -0.88 -11.43 -3.83
N GLU A 48 -0.24 -12.43 -3.24
CA GLU A 48 1.16 -12.32 -2.79
C GLU A 48 2.12 -12.15 -3.96
N ASP A 49 1.92 -12.90 -5.04
CA ASP A 49 2.77 -12.77 -6.23
C ASP A 49 2.53 -11.43 -6.93
N ALA A 50 1.29 -10.96 -6.97
CA ALA A 50 0.97 -9.64 -7.50
C ALA A 50 1.70 -8.56 -6.72
N LEU A 51 1.72 -8.68 -5.39
CA LEU A 51 2.40 -7.70 -4.53
C LEU A 51 3.90 -7.69 -4.78
N ARG A 52 4.54 -8.86 -4.86
CA ARG A 52 5.97 -8.94 -5.16
C ARG A 52 6.29 -8.31 -6.51
N ARG A 53 5.47 -8.58 -7.51
CA ARG A 53 5.64 -8.01 -8.85
C ARG A 53 5.49 -6.49 -8.83
N GLU A 54 4.44 -5.98 -8.20
CA GLU A 54 4.19 -4.54 -8.13
C GLU A 54 5.32 -3.80 -7.43
N ILE A 55 5.80 -4.33 -6.31
CA ILE A 55 6.89 -3.69 -5.58
C ILE A 55 8.20 -3.73 -6.40
N ARG A 56 8.45 -4.82 -7.10
CA ARG A 56 9.63 -4.92 -7.98
C ARG A 56 9.54 -3.89 -9.11
N GLU A 57 8.36 -3.71 -9.71
CA GLU A 57 8.15 -2.74 -10.79
C GLU A 57 8.25 -1.30 -10.31
N GLU A 58 7.70 -1.00 -9.14
CA GLU A 58 7.63 0.37 -8.62
C GLU A 58 8.87 0.84 -7.89
N LEU A 59 9.52 -0.06 -7.15
CA LEU A 59 10.61 0.29 -6.24
C LEU A 59 11.93 -0.42 -6.56
N GLU A 60 11.94 -1.34 -7.52
CA GLU A 60 13.12 -2.14 -7.88
C GLU A 60 13.74 -2.87 -6.69
N VAL A 61 12.89 -3.43 -5.82
CA VAL A 61 13.36 -4.13 -4.63
C VAL A 61 12.49 -5.35 -4.38
N GLU A 62 13.08 -6.37 -3.75
CA GLU A 62 12.34 -7.57 -3.34
C GLU A 62 11.81 -7.40 -1.91
N ILE A 63 10.66 -8.01 -1.66
CA ILE A 63 10.05 -7.99 -0.33
C ILE A 63 9.76 -9.41 0.14
N ASN A 64 9.71 -9.56 1.46
CA ASN A 64 9.14 -10.75 2.09
C ASN A 64 7.70 -10.42 2.41
N VAL A 65 6.74 -11.19 1.88
CA VAL A 65 5.32 -10.99 2.14
C VAL A 65 4.94 -11.86 3.34
N GLY A 66 4.44 -11.20 4.39
CA GLY A 66 4.00 -11.88 5.61
C GLY A 66 2.50 -12.08 5.66
N GLU A 67 1.91 -11.85 6.83
CA GLU A 67 0.50 -12.10 7.04
C GLU A 67 -0.41 -11.05 6.41
N LEU A 68 -1.62 -11.46 6.07
CA LEU A 68 -2.69 -10.55 5.65
C LEU A 68 -3.15 -9.77 6.89
N LEU A 69 -3.00 -8.46 6.86
CA LEU A 69 -3.42 -7.60 7.97
C LEU A 69 -4.90 -7.27 7.92
N ASP A 70 -5.39 -6.98 6.73
CA ASP A 70 -6.78 -6.59 6.53
C ASP A 70 -7.14 -6.62 5.06
N THR A 71 -8.43 -6.69 4.79
CA THR A 71 -8.97 -6.48 3.44
C THR A 71 -9.87 -5.27 3.53
N ILE A 72 -9.50 -4.19 2.84
CA ILE A 72 -10.24 -2.94 2.85
C ILE A 72 -11.20 -2.92 1.68
N GLU A 73 -12.48 -2.69 1.95
CA GLU A 73 -13.51 -2.49 0.93
C GLU A 73 -13.90 -1.02 0.95
N TYR A 74 -13.77 -0.36 -0.18
CA TYR A 74 -14.05 1.06 -0.25
C TYR A 74 -14.72 1.43 -1.57
N ASP A 75 -15.81 2.20 -1.49
CA ASP A 75 -16.54 2.66 -2.67
C ASP A 75 -16.07 4.05 -3.07
N TYR A 76 -15.33 4.11 -4.17
CA TYR A 76 -15.08 5.38 -4.85
C TYR A 76 -16.28 5.72 -5.75
N PRO A 77 -16.41 6.96 -6.23
CA PRO A 77 -17.59 7.33 -7.02
C PRO A 77 -17.84 6.46 -8.26
N THR A 78 -16.80 5.93 -8.89
CA THR A 78 -16.92 5.18 -10.15
C THR A 78 -16.56 3.71 -10.05
N PHE A 79 -16.05 3.25 -8.90
CA PHE A 79 -15.67 1.85 -8.75
C PHE A 79 -15.60 1.45 -7.28
N HIS A 80 -15.67 0.14 -7.05
CA HIS A 80 -15.46 -0.46 -5.74
C HIS A 80 -14.03 -0.96 -5.65
N LEU A 81 -13.31 -0.59 -4.61
CA LEU A 81 -11.94 -1.05 -4.36
C LEU A 81 -11.97 -2.17 -3.32
N SER A 82 -11.31 -3.29 -3.63
CA SER A 82 -11.05 -4.36 -2.66
C SER A 82 -9.53 -4.46 -2.55
N MET A 83 -8.99 -4.05 -1.39
CA MET A 83 -7.55 -3.95 -1.19
C MET A 83 -7.09 -4.89 -0.07
N LYS A 84 -6.26 -5.88 -0.43
CA LYS A 84 -5.63 -6.77 0.55
C LYS A 84 -4.30 -6.19 0.98
N CYS A 85 -4.15 -5.97 2.29
CA CYS A 85 -2.98 -5.33 2.88
C CYS A 85 -2.17 -6.36 3.65
N TYR A 86 -0.91 -6.55 3.25
CA TYR A 86 -0.01 -7.53 3.84
C TYR A 86 1.11 -6.88 4.62
N ALA A 87 1.46 -7.45 5.76
CA ALA A 87 2.68 -7.08 6.48
C ALA A 87 3.88 -7.58 5.68
N CYS A 88 4.85 -6.69 5.43
CA CYS A 88 6.02 -7.01 4.62
C CYS A 88 7.28 -6.46 5.26
N THR A 89 8.42 -6.98 4.79
CA THR A 89 9.73 -6.41 5.06
C THR A 89 10.50 -6.36 3.75
N PHE A 90 11.49 -5.46 3.63
CA PHE A 90 12.39 -5.51 2.49
C PHE A 90 13.31 -6.74 2.63
N ALA A 91 13.52 -7.43 1.52
CA ALA A 91 14.36 -8.63 1.50
C ALA A 91 15.84 -8.30 1.27
N GLY A 92 16.18 -7.03 1.17
CA GLY A 92 17.52 -6.54 0.94
C GLY A 92 17.51 -5.41 -0.07
N GLY A 93 18.63 -4.69 -0.18
CA GLY A 93 18.73 -3.56 -1.07
C GLY A 93 17.99 -2.33 -0.57
N SER A 94 17.89 -1.33 -1.43
CA SER A 94 17.20 -0.08 -1.14
C SER A 94 16.18 0.21 -2.22
N PRO A 95 14.98 0.72 -1.87
CA PRO A 95 13.97 1.03 -2.87
C PRO A 95 14.38 2.22 -3.74
N HIS A 96 14.02 2.14 -5.03
CA HIS A 96 14.18 3.23 -5.98
C HIS A 96 12.79 3.70 -6.40
N LEU A 97 12.52 4.98 -6.30
CA LEU A 97 11.19 5.53 -6.62
C LEU A 97 11.06 5.73 -8.13
N LEU A 98 10.41 4.79 -8.82
CA LEU A 98 10.20 4.86 -10.26
C LEU A 98 8.89 5.56 -10.61
N GLU A 99 7.85 5.38 -9.78
CA GLU A 99 6.50 5.86 -10.05
C GLU A 99 5.95 6.80 -8.98
N HIS A 100 6.72 7.04 -7.92
CA HIS A 100 6.32 7.89 -6.80
C HIS A 100 7.18 9.14 -6.76
N GLU A 101 6.60 10.25 -6.33
CA GLU A 101 7.35 11.51 -6.22
C GLU A 101 8.09 11.64 -4.88
N ALA A 102 7.69 10.88 -3.86
CA ALA A 102 8.35 10.89 -2.56
C ALA A 102 8.06 9.61 -1.77
N ALA A 103 8.87 9.37 -0.75
CA ALA A 103 8.64 8.28 0.20
C ALA A 103 9.10 8.72 1.58
N LYS A 104 8.47 8.14 2.61
CA LYS A 104 8.83 8.40 4.01
C LYS A 104 8.70 7.14 4.84
N TRP A 105 9.55 7.03 5.85
CA TRP A 105 9.38 6.10 6.95
C TRP A 105 8.65 6.85 8.07
N LEU A 106 7.50 6.32 8.51
CA LEU A 106 6.64 6.99 9.49
C LEU A 106 6.56 6.18 10.77
N THR A 107 6.78 6.85 11.91
CA THR A 107 6.53 6.30 13.24
C THR A 107 5.03 6.38 13.54
N SER A 108 4.59 5.76 14.65
CA SER A 108 3.18 5.82 15.04
C SER A 108 2.67 7.25 15.23
N THR A 109 3.52 8.16 15.71
CA THR A 109 3.14 9.56 15.92
C THR A 109 3.16 10.38 14.64
N GLN A 110 3.77 9.88 13.57
CA GLN A 110 3.88 10.57 12.29
C GLN A 110 2.84 10.11 11.27
N LEU A 111 2.08 9.06 11.56
CA LEU A 111 1.09 8.54 10.61
C LEU A 111 0.05 9.58 10.18
N GLY A 112 -0.29 10.53 11.04
CA GLY A 112 -1.20 11.61 10.69
C GLY A 112 -0.56 12.79 9.98
N SER A 113 0.73 12.73 9.67
CA SER A 113 1.45 13.86 9.07
C SER A 113 1.35 13.93 7.54
N VAL A 114 0.75 12.93 6.91
CA VAL A 114 0.61 12.88 5.45
C VAL A 114 -0.87 12.72 5.07
N ASP A 115 -1.20 13.14 3.85
CA ASP A 115 -2.56 13.05 3.31
C ASP A 115 -2.77 11.67 2.66
N TRP A 116 -3.20 10.70 3.45
CA TRP A 116 -3.47 9.36 2.96
C TRP A 116 -4.64 9.34 1.98
N LEU A 117 -4.56 8.48 0.96
CA LEU A 117 -5.69 8.20 0.09
C LEU A 117 -6.85 7.60 0.91
N PRO A 118 -8.11 7.83 0.51
CA PRO A 118 -9.27 7.42 1.32
C PRO A 118 -9.26 5.96 1.78
N ALA A 119 -8.92 5.02 0.90
CA ALA A 119 -8.88 3.61 1.28
C ALA A 119 -7.79 3.32 2.32
N ASP A 120 -6.64 3.99 2.21
CA ASP A 120 -5.53 3.79 3.14
C ASP A 120 -5.82 4.34 4.53
N VAL A 121 -6.62 5.42 4.62
CA VAL A 121 -7.02 6.01 5.90
C VAL A 121 -7.64 4.96 6.82
N THR A 122 -8.44 4.07 6.27
CA THR A 122 -9.15 3.06 7.08
C THR A 122 -8.21 2.08 7.77
N LEU A 123 -6.99 1.93 7.26
CA LEU A 123 -6.00 1.01 7.81
C LEU A 123 -5.12 1.64 8.89
N ILE A 124 -5.05 2.97 8.95
CA ILE A 124 -4.11 3.68 9.81
C ILE A 124 -4.27 3.36 11.30
N PRO A 125 -5.48 3.31 11.89
CA PRO A 125 -5.60 2.96 13.32
C PRO A 125 -5.00 1.59 13.66
N LYS A 126 -5.20 0.61 12.78
CA LYS A 126 -4.66 -0.74 12.98
C LYS A 126 -3.13 -0.73 12.93
N ILE A 127 -2.56 -0.02 11.97
CA ILE A 127 -1.11 0.10 11.83
C ILE A 127 -0.50 0.82 13.03
N ALA A 128 -1.13 1.91 13.47
CA ALA A 128 -0.67 2.65 14.64
C ALA A 128 -0.57 1.74 15.87
N ALA A 129 -1.56 0.87 16.07
CA ALA A 129 -1.53 -0.07 17.18
C ALA A 129 -0.39 -1.09 17.06
N MET A 130 -0.04 -1.49 15.84
CA MET A 130 1.03 -2.48 15.60
C MET A 130 2.43 -1.92 15.85
N ILE A 131 2.68 -0.67 15.53
CA ILE A 131 4.03 -0.08 15.63
C ILE A 131 4.26 0.76 16.88
N LYS A 132 3.25 0.86 17.73
CA LYS A 132 3.30 1.66 18.94
C LYS A 132 3.97 0.90 20.09
N ARG A 133 5.07 0.31 19.88
CA ARG A 133 5.74 -0.44 20.96
C ARG A 133 7.20 -0.12 21.05
#